data_49181ba34dad6ee510d27730472dbd6f
#
_entry.id   49181ba34dad6ee510d27730472dbd6f
#
_cell.length_a   1.000
_cell.length_b   1.000
_cell.length_c   1.000
_cell.angle_alpha   90.00
_cell.angle_beta   90.00
_cell.angle_gamma   90.00
#
_symmetry.space_group_name_H-M   'P 1'
#
loop_
_entity.id
_entity.type
_entity.pdbx_description
1 polymer ?
#
loop_
_entity_poly.entity_id
_entity_poly.type
_entity_poly.pdbx_seq_one_letter_code
_entity_poly.pdbx_strand_id
1 'polypeptide(L)'
;MLYPDFKTQLWPRDGELLSRNAIRIGDRIFGPLIMTLMPQTPKPFQELFRVLARRDERLPYRISFLLEDGGLNMGLRPLLAAILAFSSSDNKKFNKAVDALKELDLEGVCCIRFRICFCTWASVTDSEQEAHLLLRRRIAELSKTVQGWGTADVSEATGDPLLGFTATLPAMMPASPAPVTAAPLQDALGMLPLRPASPWREGSLLFRTQDGKIMPYAANSSEQAAWIDLGVAPMGGGKSVFLNAFNFAFVTQSGLSRLPWLSIVDVGPSSSGLITLLKENLPVEMEIVTVPSAWPTVLL
;
A
#
# COMPACT_ATOMS: atom_id res chain seq x y z
N MET A 1 22.17 31.50 10.81
CA MET A 1 22.08 30.27 11.60
C MET A 1 22.25 29.11 10.62
N LEU A 2 23.37 28.38 10.67
CA LEU A 2 23.57 27.22 9.81
C LEU A 2 22.81 26.06 10.46
N TYR A 3 21.82 25.54 9.78
CA TYR A 3 21.14 24.33 10.22
C TYR A 3 22.13 23.15 10.16
N PRO A 4 22.12 22.25 11.15
CA PRO A 4 22.95 21.06 11.11
C PRO A 4 22.61 20.22 9.89
N ASP A 5 23.56 19.46 9.40
CA ASP A 5 23.40 18.52 8.29
C ASP A 5 22.21 17.57 8.56
N PHE A 6 21.47 17.19 7.52
CA PHE A 6 20.29 16.34 7.63
C PHE A 6 20.55 15.04 8.40
N LYS A 7 21.73 14.44 8.22
CA LYS A 7 22.16 13.26 8.98
C LYS A 7 22.19 13.52 10.48
N THR A 8 22.70 14.68 10.90
CA THR A 8 22.76 15.09 12.31
C THR A 8 21.39 15.35 12.89
N GLN A 9 20.45 15.81 12.06
CA GLN A 9 19.05 16.01 12.48
C GLN A 9 18.31 14.68 12.66
N LEU A 10 18.57 13.69 11.79
CA LEU A 10 17.99 12.35 11.90
C LEU A 10 18.64 11.52 13.02
N TRP A 11 19.87 11.83 13.37
CA TRP A 11 20.66 11.09 14.32
C TRP A 11 21.30 12.01 15.38
N PRO A 12 20.48 12.57 16.25
CA PRO A 12 20.95 13.55 17.24
C PRO A 12 21.69 12.94 18.43
N ARG A 13 21.82 11.62 18.50
CA ARG A 13 22.42 10.89 19.63
C ARG A 13 23.54 9.96 19.19
N ASP A 14 24.51 9.75 20.07
CA ASP A 14 25.58 8.80 19.82
C ASP A 14 25.04 7.37 19.70
N GLY A 15 25.63 6.61 18.79
CA GLY A 15 25.32 5.19 18.56
C GLY A 15 26.47 4.31 19.02
N GLU A 16 26.15 3.19 19.63
CA GLU A 16 27.08 2.19 20.10
C GLU A 16 26.77 0.83 19.46
N LEU A 17 27.80 0.16 18.91
CA LEU A 17 27.68 -1.20 18.40
C LEU A 17 27.75 -2.16 19.58
N LEU A 18 26.63 -2.76 19.94
CA LEU A 18 26.55 -3.71 21.04
C LEU A 18 26.95 -5.14 20.64
N SER A 19 26.66 -5.52 19.42
CA SER A 19 26.97 -6.83 18.89
C SER A 19 26.98 -6.81 17.36
N ARG A 20 27.22 -7.98 16.73
CA ARG A 20 27.20 -8.10 15.26
C ARG A 20 25.83 -7.86 14.63
N ASN A 21 24.76 -7.84 15.41
CA ASN A 21 23.37 -7.77 14.94
C ASN A 21 22.53 -6.74 15.72
N ALA A 22 23.12 -5.97 16.63
CA ALA A 22 22.41 -4.98 17.43
C ALA A 22 23.20 -3.69 17.60
N ILE A 23 22.51 -2.56 17.54
CA ILE A 23 23.05 -1.22 17.75
C ILE A 23 22.20 -0.50 18.81
N ARG A 24 22.85 0.21 19.72
CA ARG A 24 22.21 1.11 20.68
C ARG A 24 22.24 2.53 20.16
N ILE A 25 21.12 3.22 20.24
CA ILE A 25 21.00 4.65 19.93
C ILE A 25 20.17 5.29 21.04
N GLY A 26 20.84 6.06 21.88
CA GLY A 26 20.22 6.65 23.06
C GLY A 26 19.70 5.59 24.03
N ASP A 27 18.41 5.63 24.30
CA ASP A 27 17.69 4.74 25.21
C ASP A 27 17.11 3.48 24.56
N ARG A 28 17.50 3.17 23.31
CA ARG A 28 16.94 2.03 22.56
C ARG A 28 18.02 1.17 21.95
N ILE A 29 17.75 -0.13 21.95
CA ILE A 29 18.56 -1.12 21.23
C ILE A 29 17.75 -1.56 20.00
N PHE A 30 18.38 -1.52 18.84
CA PHE A 30 17.77 -1.83 17.55
C PHE A 30 18.33 -3.12 16.98
N GLY A 31 17.46 -3.95 16.42
CA GLY A 31 17.79 -5.18 15.70
C GLY A 31 17.31 -5.08 14.26
N PRO A 32 18.21 -4.78 13.31
CA PRO A 32 17.86 -4.74 11.90
C PRO A 32 17.80 -6.14 11.29
N LEU A 33 16.87 -6.32 10.36
CA LEU A 33 16.64 -7.52 9.61
C LEU A 33 16.61 -7.19 8.11
N ILE A 34 17.03 -8.12 7.30
CA ILE A 34 17.00 -8.00 5.84
C ILE A 34 16.20 -9.15 5.24
N MET A 35 15.44 -8.85 4.20
CA MET A 35 14.81 -9.88 3.41
C MET A 35 15.87 -10.51 2.50
N THR A 36 16.13 -11.79 2.68
CA THR A 36 17.13 -12.55 1.93
C THR A 36 16.53 -13.26 0.73
N LEU A 37 15.26 -13.66 0.85
CA LEU A 37 14.49 -14.25 -0.24
C LEU A 37 13.13 -13.58 -0.30
N MET A 38 12.76 -13.08 -1.48
CA MET A 38 11.44 -12.49 -1.71
C MET A 38 10.34 -13.53 -1.60
N PRO A 39 9.11 -13.13 -1.25
CA PRO A 39 7.99 -14.04 -1.19
C PRO A 39 7.81 -14.83 -2.48
N GLN A 40 7.68 -16.13 -2.38
CA GLN A 40 7.37 -17.00 -3.54
C GLN A 40 6.01 -16.65 -4.16
N THR A 41 5.09 -16.20 -3.33
CA THR A 41 3.78 -15.66 -3.75
C THR A 41 3.66 -14.26 -3.18
N PRO A 42 3.83 -13.20 -4.00
CA PRO A 42 3.66 -11.83 -3.54
C PRO A 42 2.29 -11.63 -2.90
N LYS A 43 2.29 -11.10 -1.68
CA LYS A 43 1.07 -10.81 -0.94
C LYS A 43 1.00 -9.31 -0.63
N PRO A 44 -0.21 -8.74 -0.61
CA PRO A 44 -0.40 -7.34 -0.24
C PRO A 44 0.16 -7.03 1.15
N PHE A 45 0.73 -5.83 1.30
CA PHE A 45 1.23 -5.35 2.58
C PHE A 45 0.19 -5.41 3.70
N GLN A 46 -1.09 -5.23 3.37
CA GLN A 46 -2.19 -5.27 4.32
C GLN A 46 -2.30 -6.62 5.05
N GLU A 47 -1.89 -7.72 4.43
CA GLU A 47 -1.86 -9.03 5.10
C GLU A 47 -0.81 -9.07 6.19
N LEU A 48 0.41 -8.61 5.89
CA LEU A 48 1.48 -8.47 6.88
C LEU A 48 1.06 -7.53 8.01
N PHE A 49 0.53 -6.35 7.66
CA PHE A 49 0.08 -5.37 8.63
C PHE A 49 -1.03 -5.92 9.53
N ARG A 50 -1.98 -6.67 8.98
CA ARG A 50 -3.07 -7.28 9.75
C ARG A 50 -2.55 -8.28 10.80
N VAL A 51 -1.55 -9.07 10.44
CA VAL A 51 -0.94 -10.03 11.38
C VAL A 51 -0.16 -9.30 12.47
N LEU A 52 0.59 -8.26 12.12
CA LEU A 52 1.34 -7.44 13.09
C LEU A 52 0.41 -6.65 14.03
N ALA A 53 -0.73 -6.15 13.52
CA ALA A 53 -1.66 -5.33 14.29
C ALA A 53 -2.58 -6.15 15.23
N ARG A 54 -2.78 -7.45 14.98
CA ARG A 54 -3.64 -8.33 15.79
C ARG A 54 -2.97 -8.89 17.04
N ARG A 55 -1.72 -8.54 17.30
CA ARG A 55 -0.99 -9.04 18.46
C ARG A 55 -1.42 -8.31 19.73
N ASP A 56 -1.50 -9.05 20.82
CA ASP A 56 -1.85 -8.51 22.14
C ASP A 56 -0.76 -7.52 22.62
N GLU A 57 0.51 -7.84 22.40
CA GLU A 57 1.63 -6.95 22.62
C GLU A 57 2.02 -6.24 21.32
N ARG A 58 2.01 -4.90 21.34
CA ARG A 58 2.42 -4.10 20.17
C ARG A 58 3.90 -4.29 19.88
N LEU A 59 4.20 -5.00 18.80
CA LEU A 59 5.56 -5.15 18.30
C LEU A 59 5.97 -3.83 17.61
N PRO A 60 6.97 -3.09 18.10
CA PRO A 60 7.48 -1.94 17.39
C PRO A 60 8.30 -2.39 16.19
N TYR A 61 7.99 -1.88 15.01
CA TYR A 61 8.73 -2.23 13.79
C TYR A 61 8.79 -1.06 12.82
N ARG A 62 9.77 -1.13 11.95
CA ARG A 62 9.94 -0.25 10.80
C ARG A 62 10.28 -1.12 9.60
N ILE A 63 9.71 -0.81 8.45
CA ILE A 63 9.95 -1.48 7.19
C ILE A 63 10.33 -0.44 6.15
N SER A 64 11.36 -0.72 5.36
CA SER A 64 11.74 0.08 4.21
C SER A 64 11.69 -0.75 2.94
N PHE A 65 11.19 -0.15 1.89
CA PHE A 65 11.13 -0.69 0.54
C PHE A 65 11.97 0.22 -0.35
N LEU A 66 13.02 -0.32 -0.94
CA LEU A 66 13.86 0.41 -1.88
C LEU A 66 13.61 -0.13 -3.28
N LEU A 67 13.09 0.74 -4.14
CA LEU A 67 12.87 0.49 -5.55
C LEU A 67 13.91 1.29 -6.33
N GLU A 68 14.65 0.62 -7.20
CA GLU A 68 15.66 1.22 -8.05
C GLU A 68 15.40 0.80 -9.49
N ASP A 69 15.77 1.63 -10.45
CA ASP A 69 15.67 1.32 -11.87
C ASP A 69 16.65 0.23 -12.32
N GLY A 70 16.52 -0.22 -13.57
CA GLY A 70 17.47 -1.10 -14.22
C GLY A 70 17.51 -2.53 -13.69
N GLY A 71 16.35 -3.12 -13.36
CA GLY A 71 16.24 -4.47 -12.79
C GLY A 71 16.92 -5.58 -13.59
N LEU A 72 17.03 -5.44 -14.92
CA LEU A 72 17.68 -6.41 -15.81
C LEU A 72 19.02 -5.92 -16.40
N ASN A 73 19.30 -4.62 -16.35
CA ASN A 73 20.59 -4.04 -16.76
C ASN A 73 21.69 -4.20 -15.71
N MET A 74 21.40 -4.79 -14.59
CA MET A 74 22.45 -5.31 -13.71
C MET A 74 23.20 -6.39 -14.49
N GLY A 75 24.49 -6.19 -14.72
CA GLY A 75 25.31 -7.25 -15.24
C GLY A 75 24.97 -8.54 -14.49
N LEU A 76 24.69 -9.61 -15.19
CA LEU A 76 24.24 -10.92 -14.69
C LEU A 76 25.01 -11.41 -13.44
N ARG A 77 26.21 -10.92 -13.20
CA ARG A 77 27.09 -11.33 -12.08
C ARG A 77 26.59 -10.97 -10.68
N PRO A 78 26.11 -9.74 -10.34
CA PRO A 78 25.59 -9.45 -8.99
C PRO A 78 24.24 -10.12 -8.73
N LEU A 79 23.39 -10.23 -9.76
CA LEU A 79 22.13 -10.96 -9.68
C LEU A 79 22.40 -12.46 -9.47
N LEU A 80 23.34 -13.03 -10.22
CA LEU A 80 23.86 -14.38 -10.05
C LEU A 80 24.45 -14.61 -8.66
N ALA A 81 25.25 -13.69 -8.16
CA ALA A 81 25.87 -13.80 -6.82
C ALA A 81 24.82 -13.74 -5.71
N ALA A 82 23.81 -12.88 -5.81
CA ALA A 82 22.73 -12.77 -4.82
C ALA A 82 21.86 -14.04 -4.81
N ILE A 83 21.58 -14.63 -5.96
CA ILE A 83 20.77 -15.85 -6.07
C ILE A 83 21.59 -17.12 -5.78
N LEU A 84 22.84 -17.18 -6.20
CA LEU A 84 23.75 -18.32 -5.91
C LEU A 84 24.14 -18.40 -4.44
N ALA A 85 24.17 -17.30 -3.71
CA ALA A 85 24.39 -17.31 -2.26
C ALA A 85 23.32 -18.08 -1.48
N PHE A 86 22.13 -18.29 -2.06
CA PHE A 86 20.99 -18.91 -1.42
C PHE A 86 20.58 -20.28 -1.97
N SER A 87 21.19 -20.75 -3.04
CA SER A 87 20.83 -22.03 -3.66
C SER A 87 22.05 -22.83 -4.07
N SER A 88 22.53 -23.69 -3.18
CA SER A 88 23.55 -24.66 -3.52
C SER A 88 23.04 -25.87 -4.32
N SER A 89 21.73 -26.01 -4.52
CA SER A 89 21.15 -27.22 -5.10
C SER A 89 20.24 -27.05 -6.32
N ASP A 90 19.91 -25.85 -6.75
CA ASP A 90 18.85 -25.68 -7.78
C ASP A 90 19.19 -24.67 -8.90
N ASN A 91 20.34 -24.86 -9.55
CA ASN A 91 20.71 -24.10 -10.76
C ASN A 91 19.64 -24.13 -11.87
N LYS A 92 18.79 -25.17 -11.89
CA LYS A 92 17.69 -25.26 -12.87
C LYS A 92 16.54 -24.31 -12.58
N LYS A 93 16.19 -24.11 -11.30
CA LYS A 93 15.13 -23.15 -10.92
C LYS A 93 15.58 -21.72 -11.13
N PHE A 94 16.87 -21.47 -10.89
CA PHE A 94 17.50 -20.19 -11.13
C PHE A 94 17.44 -19.78 -12.61
N ASN A 95 17.94 -20.64 -13.50
CA ASN A 95 17.94 -20.35 -14.93
C ASN A 95 16.52 -20.09 -15.45
N LYS A 96 15.53 -20.88 -14.98
CA LYS A 96 14.12 -20.65 -15.30
C LYS A 96 13.62 -19.27 -14.83
N ALA A 97 14.00 -18.84 -13.64
CA ALA A 97 13.60 -17.51 -13.13
C ALA A 97 14.23 -16.36 -13.92
N VAL A 98 15.51 -16.50 -14.31
CA VAL A 98 16.19 -15.52 -15.17
C VAL A 98 15.57 -15.49 -16.56
N ASP A 99 15.27 -16.63 -17.13
CA ASP A 99 14.66 -16.71 -18.45
C ASP A 99 13.23 -16.13 -18.44
N ALA A 100 12.45 -16.42 -17.41
CA ALA A 100 11.13 -15.81 -17.22
C ALA A 100 11.18 -14.28 -17.07
N LEU A 101 12.19 -13.74 -16.34
CA LEU A 101 12.38 -12.29 -16.24
C LEU A 101 12.79 -11.67 -17.59
N LYS A 102 13.58 -12.37 -18.40
CA LYS A 102 13.94 -11.90 -19.74
C LYS A 102 12.75 -11.93 -20.69
N GLU A 103 11.90 -12.95 -20.62
CA GLU A 103 10.65 -13.01 -21.39
C GLU A 103 9.74 -11.83 -21.03
N LEU A 104 9.56 -11.53 -19.75
CA LEU A 104 8.79 -10.38 -19.30
C LEU A 104 9.37 -9.05 -19.82
N ASP A 105 10.69 -8.90 -19.86
CA ASP A 105 11.33 -7.71 -20.41
C ASP A 105 11.10 -7.57 -21.92
N LEU A 106 11.18 -8.69 -22.66
CA LEU A 106 10.86 -8.74 -24.09
C LEU A 106 9.38 -8.38 -24.36
N GLU A 107 8.49 -8.72 -23.44
CA GLU A 107 7.07 -8.34 -23.48
C GLU A 107 6.83 -6.88 -23.06
N GLY A 108 7.87 -6.14 -22.70
CA GLY A 108 7.80 -4.74 -22.28
C GLY A 108 7.34 -4.55 -20.84
N VAL A 109 7.39 -5.60 -20.01
CA VAL A 109 7.10 -5.49 -18.57
C VAL A 109 8.27 -4.81 -17.87
N CYS A 110 8.01 -3.70 -17.20
CA CYS A 110 9.03 -2.99 -16.43
C CYS A 110 9.49 -3.82 -15.24
N CYS A 111 10.77 -4.21 -15.23
CA CYS A 111 11.41 -4.88 -14.11
C CYS A 111 12.30 -3.90 -13.34
N ILE A 112 12.23 -3.92 -12.02
CA ILE A 112 12.96 -3.05 -11.11
C ILE A 112 13.88 -3.84 -10.19
N ARG A 113 14.87 -3.17 -9.61
CA ARG A 113 15.62 -3.66 -8.47
C ARG A 113 14.85 -3.38 -7.20
N PHE A 114 14.71 -4.37 -6.35
CA PHE A 114 13.88 -4.30 -5.16
C PHE A 114 14.61 -4.86 -3.95
N ARG A 115 14.56 -4.13 -2.82
CA ARG A 115 15.13 -4.54 -1.54
C ARG A 115 14.18 -4.19 -0.42
N ILE A 116 14.12 -5.06 0.59
CA ILE A 116 13.29 -4.84 1.78
C ILE A 116 14.15 -5.02 3.02
N CYS A 117 14.10 -4.03 3.91
CA CYS A 117 14.73 -4.09 5.23
C CYS A 117 13.69 -3.87 6.32
N PHE A 118 13.95 -4.47 7.46
CA PHE A 118 13.12 -4.33 8.65
C PHE A 118 14.00 -3.92 9.83
N CYS A 119 13.38 -3.32 10.82
CA CYS A 119 14.03 -3.04 12.09
C CYS A 119 13.00 -3.12 13.21
N THR A 120 13.38 -3.75 14.30
CA THR A 120 12.64 -3.71 15.57
C THR A 120 13.54 -3.18 16.66
N TRP A 121 12.98 -2.79 17.81
CA TRP A 121 13.76 -2.22 18.91
C TRP A 121 13.15 -2.52 20.27
N ALA A 122 13.97 -2.42 21.30
CA ALA A 122 13.58 -2.44 22.69
C ALA A 122 14.12 -1.19 23.41
N SER A 123 13.33 -0.63 24.32
CA SER A 123 13.80 0.47 25.17
C SER A 123 14.60 -0.09 26.33
N VAL A 124 15.70 0.58 26.69
CA VAL A 124 16.48 0.30 27.88
C VAL A 124 15.85 1.12 29.02
N THR A 125 15.15 0.45 29.93
CA THR A 125 14.56 1.09 31.11
C THR A 125 15.47 0.91 32.32
N ASP A 126 15.43 -0.26 32.94
CA ASP A 126 16.15 -0.52 34.21
C ASP A 126 17.35 -1.46 34.01
N SER A 127 17.30 -2.34 33.00
CA SER A 127 18.32 -3.34 32.72
C SER A 127 18.59 -3.49 31.24
N GLU A 128 19.83 -3.36 30.83
CA GLU A 128 20.27 -3.59 29.47
C GLU A 128 20.12 -5.07 29.08
N GLN A 129 20.29 -5.98 30.00
CA GLN A 129 20.12 -7.42 29.76
C GLN A 129 18.67 -7.76 29.44
N GLU A 130 17.71 -7.16 30.15
CA GLU A 130 16.28 -7.34 29.87
C GLU A 130 15.90 -6.76 28.52
N ALA A 131 16.42 -5.59 28.18
CA ALA A 131 16.21 -4.98 26.86
C ALA A 131 16.76 -5.87 25.74
N HIS A 132 17.89 -6.51 25.92
CA HIS A 132 18.47 -7.47 24.98
C HIS A 132 17.60 -8.72 24.80
N LEU A 133 17.09 -9.29 25.89
CA LEU A 133 16.18 -10.44 25.83
C LEU A 133 14.88 -10.09 25.12
N LEU A 134 14.32 -8.92 25.44
CA LEU A 134 13.12 -8.42 24.77
C LEU A 134 13.37 -8.18 23.27
N LEU A 135 14.54 -7.61 22.92
CA LEU A 135 14.90 -7.40 21.51
C LEU A 135 14.99 -8.73 20.76
N ARG A 136 15.65 -9.74 21.29
CA ARG A 136 15.76 -11.07 20.69
C ARG A 136 14.39 -11.70 20.46
N ARG A 137 13.49 -11.59 21.42
CA ARG A 137 12.11 -12.05 21.28
C ARG A 137 11.40 -11.33 20.15
N ARG A 138 11.50 -9.99 20.08
CA ARG A 138 10.90 -9.16 19.03
C ARG A 138 11.46 -9.45 17.64
N ILE A 139 12.77 -9.67 17.53
CA ILE A 139 13.41 -10.11 16.28
C ILE A 139 12.83 -11.44 15.81
N ALA A 140 12.75 -12.44 16.68
CA ALA A 140 12.22 -13.75 16.35
C ALA A 140 10.73 -13.67 15.92
N GLU A 141 9.94 -12.85 16.60
CA GLU A 141 8.53 -12.64 16.29
C GLU A 141 8.33 -11.92 14.95
N LEU A 142 9.13 -10.87 14.68
CA LEU A 142 9.08 -10.15 13.41
C LEU A 142 9.50 -11.07 12.26
N SER A 143 10.61 -11.79 12.41
CA SER A 143 11.11 -12.76 11.42
C SER A 143 10.04 -13.80 11.08
N LYS A 144 9.45 -14.44 12.11
CA LYS A 144 8.40 -15.44 11.92
C LYS A 144 7.19 -14.88 11.17
N THR A 145 6.81 -13.63 11.49
CA THR A 145 5.67 -12.98 10.84
C THR A 145 5.95 -12.67 9.38
N VAL A 146 7.16 -12.16 9.08
CA VAL A 146 7.56 -11.84 7.70
C VAL A 146 7.75 -13.12 6.89
N GLN A 147 8.33 -14.18 7.46
CA GLN A 147 8.44 -15.50 6.80
C GLN A 147 7.07 -16.07 6.41
N GLY A 148 6.04 -15.85 7.23
CA GLY A 148 4.66 -16.21 6.91
C GLY A 148 4.01 -15.35 5.83
N TRP A 149 4.63 -14.23 5.46
CA TRP A 149 4.14 -13.34 4.41
C TRP A 149 4.63 -13.79 3.02
N GLY A 150 3.92 -14.76 2.46
CA GLY A 150 4.18 -15.29 1.12
C GLY A 150 5.37 -16.25 1.01
N THR A 151 5.79 -16.86 2.12
CA THR A 151 6.95 -17.76 2.17
C THR A 151 8.25 -17.02 1.80
N ALA A 152 8.48 -15.90 2.47
CA ALA A 152 9.71 -15.12 2.38
C ALA A 152 10.78 -15.69 3.31
N ASP A 153 12.04 -15.33 3.09
CA ASP A 153 13.12 -15.59 4.03
C ASP A 153 13.72 -14.27 4.54
N VAL A 154 14.01 -14.26 5.84
CA VAL A 154 14.51 -13.08 6.55
C VAL A 154 15.63 -13.48 7.48
N SER A 155 16.71 -12.74 7.41
CA SER A 155 17.85 -12.91 8.34
C SER A 155 18.15 -11.61 9.07
N GLU A 156 18.87 -11.73 10.19
CA GLU A 156 19.42 -10.57 10.87
C GLU A 156 20.52 -9.94 10.01
N ALA A 157 20.62 -8.62 10.00
CA ALA A 157 21.68 -7.88 9.32
C ALA A 157 23.00 -8.06 10.10
N THR A 158 23.61 -9.22 9.95
CA THR A 158 24.84 -9.59 10.64
C THR A 158 26.06 -8.97 9.97
N GLY A 159 27.00 -8.48 10.78
CA GLY A 159 28.26 -7.89 10.34
C GLY A 159 28.26 -6.37 10.37
N ASP A 160 27.23 -5.71 9.89
CA ASP A 160 27.04 -4.25 9.99
C ASP A 160 25.60 -3.89 10.39
N PRO A 161 25.28 -3.95 11.70
CA PRO A 161 23.96 -3.58 12.19
C PRO A 161 23.66 -2.07 12.02
N LEU A 162 24.70 -1.23 11.92
CA LEU A 162 24.54 0.19 11.64
C LEU A 162 23.98 0.40 10.24
N LEU A 163 24.57 -0.26 9.25
CA LEU A 163 24.08 -0.21 7.87
C LEU A 163 22.65 -0.76 7.76
N GLY A 164 22.36 -1.87 8.46
CA GLY A 164 21.01 -2.43 8.53
C GLY A 164 20.00 -1.48 9.16
N PHE A 165 20.38 -0.77 10.20
CA PHE A 165 19.54 0.24 10.85
C PHE A 165 19.30 1.45 9.92
N THR A 166 20.37 2.01 9.32
CA THR A 166 20.25 3.17 8.43
C THR A 166 19.48 2.86 7.17
N ALA A 167 19.54 1.62 6.66
CA ALA A 167 18.75 1.17 5.53
C ALA A 167 17.23 1.24 5.77
N THR A 168 16.79 1.36 7.03
CA THR A 168 15.38 1.56 7.36
C THR A 168 15.01 3.01 7.66
N LEU A 169 15.94 3.96 7.51
CA LEU A 169 15.71 5.39 7.71
C LEU A 169 15.42 6.09 6.37
N PRO A 170 14.48 7.03 6.33
CA PRO A 170 14.26 7.87 5.15
C PRO A 170 15.57 8.54 4.70
N ALA A 171 15.78 8.64 3.39
CA ALA A 171 16.96 9.22 2.73
C ALA A 171 18.31 8.50 2.95
N MET A 172 18.36 7.44 3.75
CA MET A 172 19.57 6.64 3.97
C MET A 172 19.48 5.22 3.37
N MET A 173 18.33 4.85 2.85
CA MET A 173 18.04 3.53 2.28
C MET A 173 18.93 3.06 1.13
N PRO A 174 19.53 3.91 0.28
CA PRO A 174 20.39 3.46 -0.83
C PRO A 174 21.57 2.58 -0.38
N ALA A 175 22.06 2.79 0.84
CA ALA A 175 23.14 1.98 1.43
C ALA A 175 22.59 0.73 2.13
N SER A 176 21.69 0.00 1.51
CA SER A 176 21.04 -1.17 2.11
C SER A 176 21.92 -2.42 2.05
N PRO A 177 22.05 -3.19 3.15
CA PRO A 177 22.74 -4.49 3.17
C PRO A 177 21.88 -5.62 2.61
N ALA A 178 20.58 -5.38 2.35
CA ALA A 178 19.72 -6.41 1.78
C ALA A 178 20.16 -6.76 0.35
N PRO A 179 20.12 -8.04 -0.03
CA PRO A 179 20.42 -8.45 -1.38
C PRO A 179 19.46 -7.80 -2.37
N VAL A 180 19.98 -7.46 -3.53
CA VAL A 180 19.18 -6.93 -4.63
C VAL A 180 18.41 -8.05 -5.28
N THR A 181 17.10 -7.87 -5.43
CA THR A 181 16.22 -8.78 -6.16
C THR A 181 15.63 -8.05 -7.36
N ALA A 182 15.49 -8.72 -8.48
CA ALA A 182 14.70 -8.20 -9.60
C ALA A 182 13.25 -8.64 -9.44
N ALA A 183 12.33 -7.70 -9.67
CA ALA A 183 10.90 -7.97 -9.61
C ALA A 183 10.16 -7.18 -10.69
N PRO A 184 9.06 -7.74 -11.26
CA PRO A 184 8.12 -6.95 -12.04
C PRO A 184 7.60 -5.78 -11.18
N LEU A 185 7.51 -4.60 -11.78
CA LEU A 185 7.09 -3.38 -11.05
C LEU A 185 5.72 -3.55 -10.39
N GLN A 186 4.79 -4.23 -11.06
CA GLN A 186 3.44 -4.44 -10.52
C GLN A 186 3.46 -5.30 -9.24
N ASP A 187 4.27 -6.35 -9.21
CA ASP A 187 4.41 -7.22 -8.03
C ASP A 187 5.03 -6.47 -6.86
N ALA A 188 6.09 -5.70 -7.13
CA ALA A 188 6.73 -4.85 -6.14
C ALA A 188 5.76 -3.79 -5.57
N LEU A 189 4.98 -3.11 -6.43
CA LEU A 189 3.98 -2.13 -6.02
C LEU A 189 2.86 -2.77 -5.19
N GLY A 190 2.46 -4.01 -5.52
CA GLY A 190 1.49 -4.78 -4.75
C GLY A 190 1.94 -5.09 -3.32
N MET A 191 3.25 -5.18 -3.09
CA MET A 191 3.84 -5.41 -1.76
C MET A 191 4.00 -4.13 -0.93
N LEU A 192 3.88 -2.94 -1.52
CA LEU A 192 4.05 -1.68 -0.80
C LEU A 192 2.85 -1.35 0.09
N PRO A 193 3.04 -0.53 1.15
CA PRO A 193 1.95 -0.05 2.01
C PRO A 193 1.08 1.00 1.31
N LEU A 194 0.90 0.86 0.00
CA LEU A 194 0.06 1.73 -0.79
C LEU A 194 -1.41 1.31 -0.63
N ARG A 195 -2.23 2.25 -0.22
CA ARG A 195 -3.68 2.06 -0.25
C ARG A 195 -4.21 2.68 -1.53
N PRO A 196 -4.98 1.94 -2.33
CA PRO A 196 -5.74 2.57 -3.40
C PRO A 196 -6.66 3.63 -2.80
N ALA A 197 -6.89 4.71 -3.52
CA ALA A 197 -7.80 5.77 -3.09
C ALA A 197 -9.25 5.26 -3.05
N SER A 198 -9.55 4.24 -3.84
CA SER A 198 -10.87 3.64 -3.99
C SER A 198 -10.76 2.11 -4.05
N PRO A 199 -11.75 1.36 -3.57
CA PRO A 199 -11.87 -0.08 -3.82
C PRO A 199 -12.17 -0.40 -5.29
N TRP A 200 -12.76 0.56 -6.04
CA TRP A 200 -13.09 0.38 -7.43
C TRP A 200 -11.95 0.84 -8.34
N ARG A 201 -11.69 0.09 -9.41
CA ARG A 201 -10.72 0.47 -10.46
C ARG A 201 -11.29 1.53 -11.39
N GLU A 202 -12.58 1.45 -11.64
CA GLU A 202 -13.33 2.31 -12.52
C GLU A 202 -14.59 2.80 -11.81
N GLY A 203 -15.18 3.90 -12.28
CA GLY A 203 -16.40 4.41 -11.69
C GLY A 203 -17.02 5.51 -12.54
N SER A 204 -18.33 5.66 -12.43
CA SER A 204 -19.09 6.72 -13.10
C SER A 204 -18.88 8.10 -12.48
N LEU A 205 -18.39 8.14 -11.24
CA LEU A 205 -18.01 9.36 -10.54
C LEU A 205 -16.53 9.32 -10.16
N LEU A 206 -15.89 10.47 -10.28
CA LEU A 206 -14.50 10.67 -9.85
C LEU A 206 -14.49 11.70 -8.72
N PHE A 207 -14.11 11.24 -7.54
CA PHE A 207 -13.87 12.10 -6.40
C PHE A 207 -12.38 12.34 -6.22
N ARG A 208 -12.07 13.24 -5.30
CA ARG A 208 -10.72 13.52 -4.86
C ARG A 208 -10.62 13.31 -3.35
N THR A 209 -9.66 12.51 -2.94
CA THR A 209 -9.34 12.32 -1.52
C THR A 209 -8.68 13.59 -0.95
N GLN A 210 -8.62 13.70 0.37
CA GLN A 210 -7.96 14.83 1.04
C GLN A 210 -6.47 14.94 0.70
N ASP A 211 -5.81 13.82 0.43
CA ASP A 211 -4.41 13.74 -0.02
C ASP A 211 -4.24 13.89 -1.54
N GLY A 212 -5.32 14.24 -2.24
CA GLY A 212 -5.29 14.63 -3.64
C GLY A 212 -5.37 13.51 -4.66
N LYS A 213 -5.54 12.26 -4.25
CA LYS A 213 -5.69 11.12 -5.15
C LYS A 213 -7.05 11.09 -5.82
N ILE A 214 -7.09 10.60 -7.05
CA ILE A 214 -8.36 10.32 -7.73
C ILE A 214 -9.02 9.09 -7.10
N MET A 215 -10.29 9.21 -6.74
CA MET A 215 -11.10 8.17 -6.14
C MET A 215 -12.29 7.87 -7.06
N PRO A 216 -12.19 6.88 -7.96
CA PRO A 216 -13.34 6.42 -8.73
C PRO A 216 -14.39 5.82 -7.79
N TYR A 217 -15.64 6.02 -8.12
CA TYR A 217 -16.78 5.50 -7.39
C TYR A 217 -17.76 4.86 -8.36
N ALA A 218 -18.08 3.58 -8.14
CA ALA A 218 -19.05 2.82 -8.93
C ALA A 218 -20.28 2.49 -8.06
N ALA A 219 -21.36 3.23 -8.26
CA ALA A 219 -22.63 2.96 -7.58
C ALA A 219 -23.16 1.57 -7.94
N ASN A 220 -23.72 0.86 -6.97
CA ASN A 220 -24.29 -0.48 -7.14
C ASN A 220 -23.33 -1.52 -7.74
N SER A 221 -22.03 -1.34 -7.52
CA SER A 221 -21.04 -2.32 -7.91
C SER A 221 -21.23 -3.64 -7.16
N SER A 222 -20.98 -4.76 -7.85
CA SER A 222 -20.97 -6.09 -7.22
C SER A 222 -19.88 -6.26 -6.15
N GLU A 223 -18.93 -5.33 -6.10
CA GLU A 223 -17.90 -5.26 -5.06
C GLU A 223 -18.40 -4.68 -3.73
N GLN A 224 -19.59 -4.06 -3.73
CA GLN A 224 -20.22 -3.56 -2.50
C GLN A 224 -20.98 -4.69 -1.78
N ALA A 225 -20.72 -4.83 -0.49
CA ALA A 225 -21.46 -5.76 0.36
C ALA A 225 -22.90 -5.28 0.67
N ALA A 226 -23.13 -3.96 0.64
CA ALA A 226 -24.44 -3.32 0.79
C ALA A 226 -24.50 -2.09 -0.09
N TRP A 227 -25.65 -1.87 -0.72
CA TRP A 227 -25.86 -0.75 -1.64
C TRP A 227 -26.54 0.43 -0.92
N ILE A 228 -25.94 0.84 0.18
CA ILE A 228 -26.39 1.97 0.97
C ILE A 228 -25.25 2.99 1.04
N ASP A 229 -25.51 4.17 0.50
CA ASP A 229 -24.56 5.28 0.54
C ASP A 229 -25.12 6.40 1.41
N LEU A 230 -24.34 6.85 2.38
CA LEU A 230 -24.70 7.91 3.28
C LEU A 230 -23.86 9.16 3.00
N GLY A 231 -24.50 10.20 2.50
CA GLY A 231 -23.88 11.51 2.28
C GLY A 231 -24.22 12.48 3.40
N VAL A 232 -23.20 12.95 4.13
CA VAL A 232 -23.36 13.96 5.18
C VAL A 232 -22.53 15.19 4.84
N ALA A 233 -23.17 16.35 4.87
CA ALA A 233 -22.49 17.63 4.65
C ALA A 233 -23.19 18.74 5.44
N PRO A 234 -22.46 19.78 5.88
CA PRO A 234 -23.05 20.96 6.47
C PRO A 234 -23.89 21.74 5.46
N MET A 235 -24.68 22.69 5.92
CA MET A 235 -25.42 23.60 5.05
C MET A 235 -24.45 24.34 4.13
N GLY A 236 -24.77 24.43 2.84
CA GLY A 236 -23.88 25.00 1.82
C GLY A 236 -22.72 24.10 1.36
N GLY A 237 -22.53 22.92 1.96
CA GLY A 237 -21.46 21.99 1.64
C GLY A 237 -21.61 21.19 0.34
N GLY A 238 -22.55 21.55 -0.55
CA GLY A 238 -22.71 20.90 -1.85
C GLY A 238 -23.47 19.59 -1.84
N LYS A 239 -24.18 19.23 -0.74
CA LYS A 239 -24.94 17.96 -0.64
C LYS A 239 -25.89 17.72 -1.81
N SER A 240 -26.69 18.72 -2.19
CA SER A 240 -27.65 18.59 -3.31
C SER A 240 -26.93 18.45 -4.65
N VAL A 241 -25.82 19.15 -4.85
CA VAL A 241 -24.99 19.01 -6.06
C VAL A 241 -24.40 17.59 -6.14
N PHE A 242 -23.89 17.09 -5.03
CA PHE A 242 -23.39 15.71 -4.94
C PHE A 242 -24.49 14.69 -5.27
N LEU A 243 -25.67 14.82 -4.66
CA LEU A 243 -26.78 13.90 -4.88
C LEU A 243 -27.24 13.91 -6.36
N ASN A 244 -27.34 15.07 -6.96
CA ASN A 244 -27.71 15.20 -8.38
C ASN A 244 -26.61 14.63 -9.29
N ALA A 245 -25.33 14.86 -9.01
CA ALA A 245 -24.23 14.27 -9.75
C ALA A 245 -24.22 12.73 -9.61
N PHE A 246 -24.52 12.22 -8.44
CA PHE A 246 -24.63 10.80 -8.16
C PHE A 246 -25.78 10.16 -8.95
N ASN A 247 -26.98 10.73 -8.90
CA ASN A 247 -28.14 10.26 -9.63
C ASN A 247 -27.92 10.33 -11.16
N PHE A 248 -27.29 11.41 -11.63
CA PHE A 248 -26.94 11.55 -13.05
C PHE A 248 -25.95 10.46 -13.50
N ALA A 249 -24.88 10.25 -12.74
CA ALA A 249 -23.88 9.23 -13.03
C ALA A 249 -24.47 7.80 -13.00
N PHE A 250 -25.42 7.55 -12.11
CA PHE A 250 -26.13 6.28 -12.03
C PHE A 250 -26.99 6.02 -13.28
N VAL A 251 -27.70 7.03 -13.78
CA VAL A 251 -28.54 6.91 -14.98
C VAL A 251 -27.71 6.82 -16.26
N THR A 252 -26.56 7.48 -16.31
CA THR A 252 -25.67 7.54 -17.48
C THR A 252 -24.52 6.53 -17.45
N GLN A 253 -24.54 5.60 -16.52
CA GLN A 253 -23.49 4.59 -16.38
C GLN A 253 -23.32 3.79 -17.68
N SER A 254 -22.06 3.60 -18.11
CA SER A 254 -21.75 2.81 -19.30
C SER A 254 -22.15 1.34 -19.11
N GLY A 255 -22.58 0.69 -20.21
CA GLY A 255 -22.94 -0.74 -20.19
C GLY A 255 -24.40 -1.03 -19.78
N LEU A 256 -25.21 -0.02 -19.51
CA LEU A 256 -26.64 -0.22 -19.27
C LEU A 256 -27.36 -0.58 -20.58
N SER A 257 -28.04 -1.72 -20.60
CA SER A 257 -28.92 -2.12 -21.72
C SER A 257 -30.27 -1.44 -21.66
N ARG A 258 -30.67 -0.96 -20.50
CA ARG A 258 -31.86 -0.14 -20.24
C ARG A 258 -31.59 0.78 -19.05
N LEU A 259 -32.34 1.86 -18.95
CA LEU A 259 -32.20 2.77 -17.82
C LEU A 259 -32.67 2.14 -16.50
N PRO A 260 -31.97 2.42 -15.42
CA PRO A 260 -32.37 1.96 -14.11
C PRO A 260 -33.60 2.72 -13.60
N TRP A 261 -34.40 2.10 -12.77
CA TRP A 261 -35.42 2.78 -12.00
C TRP A 261 -34.76 3.69 -10.96
N LEU A 262 -35.15 4.96 -10.96
CA LEU A 262 -34.64 5.95 -10.02
C LEU A 262 -35.81 6.63 -9.32
N SER A 263 -35.85 6.51 -7.99
CA SER A 263 -36.81 7.23 -7.14
C SER A 263 -36.08 8.25 -6.30
N ILE A 264 -36.46 9.53 -6.44
CA ILE A 264 -35.86 10.62 -5.68
C ILE A 264 -36.92 11.22 -4.75
N VAL A 265 -36.62 11.22 -3.44
CA VAL A 265 -37.42 11.92 -2.45
C VAL A 265 -36.64 13.16 -1.98
N ASP A 266 -37.11 14.34 -2.37
CA ASP A 266 -36.42 15.60 -2.11
C ASP A 266 -37.36 16.58 -1.36
N VAL A 267 -36.88 17.19 -0.28
CA VAL A 267 -37.62 18.16 0.52
C VAL A 267 -37.34 19.58 -0.01
N GLY A 268 -37.47 19.77 -1.31
CA GLY A 268 -37.22 21.04 -1.96
C GLY A 268 -36.98 20.90 -3.46
N PRO A 269 -36.79 22.00 -4.21
CA PRO A 269 -36.65 21.95 -5.65
C PRO A 269 -35.22 21.60 -6.11
N SER A 270 -34.37 21.05 -5.26
CA SER A 270 -32.94 20.88 -5.58
C SER A 270 -32.68 19.88 -6.71
N SER A 271 -33.58 18.91 -6.92
CA SER A 271 -33.48 17.91 -7.98
C SER A 271 -34.19 18.30 -9.30
N SER A 272 -34.88 19.43 -9.33
CA SER A 272 -35.66 19.88 -10.52
C SER A 272 -34.80 20.08 -11.77
N GLY A 273 -33.57 20.60 -11.60
CA GLY A 273 -32.64 20.79 -12.71
C GLY A 273 -32.19 19.46 -13.33
N LEU A 274 -31.91 18.45 -12.50
CA LEU A 274 -31.59 17.10 -12.97
C LEU A 274 -32.76 16.48 -13.76
N ILE A 275 -33.97 16.62 -13.22
CA ILE A 275 -35.19 16.10 -13.86
C ILE A 275 -35.38 16.74 -15.23
N THR A 276 -35.26 18.05 -15.35
CA THR A 276 -35.36 18.77 -16.63
C THR A 276 -34.28 18.29 -17.60
N LEU A 277 -33.03 18.17 -17.16
CA LEU A 277 -31.93 17.69 -17.97
C LEU A 277 -32.22 16.28 -18.53
N LEU A 278 -32.68 15.38 -17.68
CA LEU A 278 -33.00 14.02 -18.08
C LEU A 278 -34.19 13.99 -19.07
N LYS A 279 -35.27 14.79 -18.84
CA LYS A 279 -36.41 14.88 -19.73
C LYS A 279 -36.04 15.39 -21.12
N GLU A 280 -35.15 16.33 -21.24
CA GLU A 280 -34.74 16.94 -22.49
C GLU A 280 -33.78 16.08 -23.31
N ASN A 281 -33.02 15.21 -22.67
CA ASN A 281 -31.92 14.47 -23.30
C ASN A 281 -32.16 12.95 -23.41
N LEU A 282 -33.17 12.41 -22.74
CA LEU A 282 -33.48 10.99 -22.80
C LEU A 282 -34.61 10.72 -23.80
N PRO A 283 -34.68 9.52 -24.43
CA PRO A 283 -35.75 9.15 -25.38
C PRO A 283 -37.14 9.29 -24.75
N VAL A 284 -38.11 9.68 -25.60
CA VAL A 284 -39.50 9.96 -25.22
C VAL A 284 -40.26 8.78 -24.58
N GLU A 285 -39.72 7.58 -24.70
CA GLU A 285 -40.30 6.36 -24.12
C GLU A 285 -40.10 6.25 -22.59
N MET A 286 -39.43 7.22 -21.98
CA MET A 286 -39.21 7.26 -20.55
C MET A 286 -40.26 8.12 -19.86
N GLU A 287 -41.07 7.46 -19.05
CA GLU A 287 -42.05 8.15 -18.24
C GLU A 287 -41.36 8.71 -16.96
N ILE A 288 -41.08 10.02 -16.94
CA ILE A 288 -40.64 10.72 -15.76
C ILE A 288 -41.84 11.37 -15.08
N VAL A 289 -42.38 10.72 -14.06
CA VAL A 289 -43.50 11.20 -13.30
C VAL A 289 -43.02 12.11 -12.18
N THR A 290 -43.44 13.38 -12.20
CA THR A 290 -43.25 14.32 -11.09
C THR A 290 -44.59 14.45 -10.35
N VAL A 291 -44.61 14.09 -9.09
CA VAL A 291 -45.79 14.28 -8.24
C VAL A 291 -45.67 15.63 -7.54
N PRO A 292 -46.44 16.67 -7.88
CA PRO A 292 -46.46 17.93 -7.16
C PRO A 292 -47.16 17.70 -5.82
N SER A 293 -46.57 18.11 -4.72
CA SER A 293 -47.16 17.82 -3.44
C SER A 293 -46.78 18.77 -2.31
N ALA A 294 -47.65 18.79 -1.32
CA ALA A 294 -47.31 19.06 0.07
C ALA A 294 -46.38 17.96 0.68
N TRP A 295 -45.95 16.97 -0.09
CA TRP A 295 -45.01 15.88 0.23
C TRP A 295 -43.74 16.01 -0.59
N PRO A 296 -42.64 15.45 -0.13
CA PRO A 296 -41.39 15.45 -0.91
C PRO A 296 -41.62 14.88 -2.30
N THR A 297 -41.01 15.50 -3.32
CA THR A 297 -41.11 15.08 -4.72
C THR A 297 -40.58 13.67 -4.88
N VAL A 298 -41.41 12.73 -5.26
CA VAL A 298 -41.02 11.35 -5.57
C VAL A 298 -40.93 11.22 -7.08
N LEU A 299 -39.80 10.79 -7.60
CA LEU A 299 -39.61 10.35 -8.98
C LEU A 299 -39.64 8.82 -9.00
N LEU A 300 -40.51 8.27 -9.76
CA LEU A 300 -40.61 6.83 -10.02
C LEU A 300 -40.03 6.48 -11.38
#